data_4043f59b39c1e89e14825aaf9abe4bf2
#
_entry.id   4043f59b39c1e89e14825aaf9abe4bf2
#
_cell.length_a   1.000
_cell.length_b   1.000
_cell.length_c   1.000
_cell.angle_alpha   90.00
_cell.angle_beta   90.00
_cell.angle_gamma   90.00
#
_symmetry.space_group_name_H-M   'P 1'
#
loop_
_entity.id
_entity.type
_entity.pdbx_description
1 polymer ?
#
loop_
_entity_poly.entity_id
_entity_poly.type
_entity_poly.pdbx_seq_one_letter_code
_entity_poly.pdbx_strand_id
1 'polypeptide(L)'
;MTLCMLSLVMMGLHAQNEEELWIKNGARNIYGVLSRPDNANKKHPVAVIAHGFNGSHAFGKNYFKTLNDLGYMCYTFDFPCGSVNSRSDNNTMNMSVFGEQRDLEAIVRYFRSQPDVDTANVVLIGESQGGLVSALTAADIPSEVSRLILCYPALCIPDNWNSRYKVLADIPDTTRLWNVPMGHRFFEEVHYLKPFDVIDRYKGPVLIIQGDKDRIVSMDDSRRAVAMYREARLHVIKGAGHGFRGAEQQEALEQIRDFLK
;
A
#
# COMPACT_ATOMS: atom_id res chain seq x y z
N MET A 1 25.30 40.54 -40.36
CA MET A 1 25.72 39.37 -39.61
C MET A 1 24.99 39.41 -38.28
N THR A 2 23.85 38.71 -38.22
CA THR A 2 23.01 38.72 -37.01
C THR A 2 23.24 37.37 -36.32
N LEU A 3 23.86 37.39 -35.14
CA LEU A 3 24.15 36.21 -34.33
C LEU A 3 22.88 35.77 -33.59
N CYS A 4 22.32 34.65 -33.98
CA CYS A 4 21.17 34.04 -33.32
C CYS A 4 21.72 33.21 -32.15
N MET A 5 21.55 33.68 -30.91
CA MET A 5 21.83 32.87 -29.70
C MET A 5 20.70 31.85 -29.51
N LEU A 6 21.03 30.59 -29.76
CA LEU A 6 20.18 29.45 -29.35
C LEU A 6 20.36 29.26 -27.85
N SER A 7 19.36 29.61 -27.06
CA SER A 7 19.28 29.23 -25.66
C SER A 7 18.88 27.76 -25.55
N LEU A 8 19.86 26.90 -25.25
CA LEU A 8 19.64 25.51 -24.90
C LEU A 8 18.96 25.48 -23.52
N VAL A 9 17.65 25.23 -23.49
CA VAL A 9 16.94 24.87 -22.25
C VAL A 9 17.38 23.43 -21.90
N MET A 10 18.31 23.31 -20.99
CA MET A 10 18.60 22.03 -20.35
C MET A 10 17.40 21.66 -19.48
N MET A 11 16.48 20.86 -20.03
CA MET A 11 15.56 20.08 -19.20
C MET A 11 16.39 19.07 -18.44
N GLY A 12 16.65 19.37 -17.16
CA GLY A 12 17.26 18.44 -16.25
C GLY A 12 16.34 17.21 -16.15
N LEU A 13 16.74 16.10 -16.76
CA LEU A 13 16.25 14.79 -16.39
C LEU A 13 16.67 14.60 -14.91
N HIS A 14 15.73 14.76 -14.00
CA HIS A 14 15.89 14.23 -12.64
C HIS A 14 15.95 12.72 -12.81
N ALA A 15 17.16 12.16 -12.83
CA ALA A 15 17.36 10.76 -12.56
C ALA A 15 16.81 10.55 -11.14
N GLN A 16 15.62 9.97 -11.02
CA GLN A 16 15.12 9.54 -9.73
C GLN A 16 16.17 8.59 -9.17
N ASN A 17 16.64 8.84 -7.95
CA ASN A 17 17.58 7.96 -7.25
C ASN A 17 16.81 6.70 -6.80
N GLU A 18 16.46 5.85 -7.76
CA GLU A 18 15.80 4.57 -7.54
C GLU A 18 16.85 3.47 -7.43
N GLU A 19 16.73 2.64 -6.40
CA GLU A 19 17.58 1.46 -6.19
C GLU A 19 16.73 0.23 -5.88
N GLU A 20 17.16 -0.93 -6.39
CA GLU A 20 16.58 -2.21 -6.00
C GLU A 20 17.01 -2.54 -4.57
N LEU A 21 16.05 -2.89 -3.73
CA LEU A 21 16.30 -3.22 -2.33
C LEU A 21 15.58 -4.51 -1.96
N TRP A 22 16.35 -5.47 -1.44
CA TRP A 22 15.85 -6.72 -0.93
C TRP A 22 15.82 -6.71 0.60
N ILE A 23 14.65 -6.96 1.18
CA ILE A 23 14.47 -7.02 2.63
C ILE A 23 14.16 -8.45 3.04
N LYS A 24 14.80 -8.93 4.11
CA LYS A 24 14.57 -10.28 4.64
C LYS A 24 13.47 -10.30 5.69
N ASN A 25 12.60 -11.31 5.61
CA ASN A 25 11.67 -11.69 6.66
C ASN A 25 11.82 -13.19 6.93
N GLY A 26 12.70 -13.55 7.86
CA GLY A 26 13.11 -14.95 8.09
C GLY A 26 13.74 -15.54 6.83
N ALA A 27 13.15 -16.61 6.31
CA ALA A 27 13.60 -17.28 5.07
C ALA A 27 13.11 -16.57 3.79
N ARG A 28 12.18 -15.62 3.89
CA ARG A 28 11.61 -14.91 2.74
C ARG A 28 12.48 -13.72 2.35
N ASN A 29 12.61 -13.48 1.05
CA ASN A 29 13.26 -12.29 0.51
C ASN A 29 12.20 -11.44 -0.18
N ILE A 30 12.06 -10.19 0.25
CA ILE A 30 11.07 -9.24 -0.24
C ILE A 30 11.79 -8.29 -1.20
N TYR A 31 11.44 -8.37 -2.49
CA TYR A 31 11.93 -7.47 -3.51
C TYR A 31 11.17 -6.14 -3.48
N GLY A 32 11.87 -5.05 -3.64
CA GLY A 32 11.26 -3.75 -3.82
C GLY A 32 12.20 -2.74 -4.48
N VAL A 33 11.67 -1.54 -4.67
CA VAL A 33 12.38 -0.38 -5.21
C VAL A 33 12.27 0.77 -4.20
N LEU A 34 13.42 1.27 -3.79
CA LEU A 34 13.54 2.45 -2.94
C LEU A 34 13.83 3.67 -3.81
N SER A 35 13.04 4.73 -3.64
CA SER A 35 13.29 6.05 -4.21
C SER A 35 13.66 7.03 -3.10
N ARG A 36 14.73 7.79 -3.30
CA ARG A 36 15.24 8.76 -2.33
C ARG A 36 14.93 10.18 -2.76
N PRO A 37 14.55 11.09 -1.82
CA PRO A 37 14.37 12.48 -2.14
C PRO A 37 15.72 13.15 -2.45
N ASP A 38 15.69 14.13 -3.35
CA ASP A 38 16.86 14.93 -3.71
C ASP A 38 17.00 16.11 -2.73
N ASN A 39 17.37 15.81 -1.49
CA ASN A 39 17.65 16.83 -0.47
C ASN A 39 18.76 16.39 0.47
N ALA A 40 19.38 17.35 1.15
CA ALA A 40 20.55 17.15 2.00
C ALA A 40 20.22 16.80 3.46
N ASN A 41 19.00 16.38 3.78
CA ASN A 41 18.62 16.01 5.14
C ASN A 41 19.42 14.80 5.60
N LYS A 42 19.80 14.77 6.89
CA LYS A 42 20.50 13.62 7.47
C LYS A 42 19.56 12.43 7.74
N LYS A 43 18.28 12.72 7.96
CA LYS A 43 17.23 11.72 8.19
C LYS A 43 15.99 12.09 7.38
N HIS A 44 15.34 11.08 6.83
CA HIS A 44 14.16 11.23 6.01
C HIS A 44 12.98 10.46 6.61
N PRO A 45 11.77 11.01 6.54
CA PRO A 45 10.58 10.21 6.73
C PRO A 45 10.51 9.13 5.65
N VAL A 46 9.82 8.03 5.91
CA VAL A 46 9.67 6.93 4.94
C VAL A 46 8.20 6.62 4.69
N ALA A 47 7.84 6.45 3.42
CA ALA A 47 6.55 5.93 2.99
C ALA A 47 6.72 4.54 2.39
N VAL A 48 6.04 3.55 2.97
CA VAL A 48 5.99 2.17 2.46
C VAL A 48 4.67 1.98 1.74
N ILE A 49 4.74 1.57 0.47
CA ILE A 49 3.58 1.47 -0.43
C ILE A 49 3.27 0.01 -0.71
N ALA A 50 2.12 -0.46 -0.24
CA ALA A 50 1.63 -1.83 -0.32
C ALA A 50 0.60 -1.95 -1.45
N HIS A 51 0.91 -2.77 -2.46
CA HIS A 51 0.04 -2.99 -3.63
C HIS A 51 -1.17 -3.88 -3.31
N GLY A 52 -2.22 -3.79 -4.16
CA GLY A 52 -3.39 -4.65 -4.09
C GLY A 52 -3.15 -6.07 -4.63
N PHE A 53 -4.22 -6.88 -4.63
CA PHE A 53 -4.23 -8.27 -5.15
C PHE A 53 -3.60 -8.35 -6.54
N ASN A 54 -2.67 -9.28 -6.70
CA ASN A 54 -1.94 -9.53 -7.95
C ASN A 54 -1.23 -8.29 -8.53
N GLY A 55 -0.93 -7.30 -7.68
CA GLY A 55 -0.15 -6.12 -8.03
C GLY A 55 1.37 -6.36 -7.96
N SER A 56 2.14 -5.29 -8.07
CA SER A 56 3.60 -5.33 -7.93
C SER A 56 4.16 -3.96 -7.50
N HIS A 57 5.44 -3.93 -7.17
CA HIS A 57 6.18 -2.69 -6.88
C HIS A 57 6.00 -1.59 -7.95
N ALA A 58 5.77 -1.97 -9.21
CA ALA A 58 5.61 -0.99 -10.28
C ALA A 58 4.43 -0.04 -10.04
N PHE A 59 3.40 -0.50 -9.33
CA PHE A 59 2.22 0.29 -9.02
C PHE A 59 2.54 1.46 -8.08
N GLY A 60 3.36 1.22 -7.07
CA GLY A 60 3.72 2.23 -6.08
C GLY A 60 4.65 3.32 -6.62
N LYS A 61 5.30 3.15 -7.77
CA LYS A 61 6.16 4.17 -8.37
C LYS A 61 5.41 5.46 -8.72
N ASN A 62 4.11 5.40 -8.93
CA ASN A 62 3.27 6.58 -9.18
C ASN A 62 3.27 7.60 -8.02
N TYR A 63 3.63 7.16 -6.81
CA TYR A 63 3.73 8.01 -5.62
C TYR A 63 5.08 8.70 -5.47
N PHE A 64 6.14 8.18 -6.09
CA PHE A 64 7.52 8.57 -5.84
C PHE A 64 7.74 10.07 -5.96
N LYS A 65 7.37 10.65 -7.11
CA LYS A 65 7.61 12.09 -7.30
C LYS A 65 6.94 12.94 -6.21
N THR A 66 5.67 12.68 -5.92
CA THR A 66 4.90 13.45 -4.94
C THR A 66 5.50 13.34 -3.54
N LEU A 67 5.91 12.15 -3.15
CA LEU A 67 6.47 11.89 -1.81
C LEU A 67 7.92 12.36 -1.70
N ASN A 68 8.75 12.17 -2.74
CA ASN A 68 10.11 12.70 -2.75
C ASN A 68 10.13 14.25 -2.69
N ASP A 69 9.19 14.92 -3.38
CA ASP A 69 9.02 16.38 -3.29
C ASP A 69 8.70 16.86 -1.85
N LEU A 70 8.11 15.98 -1.01
CA LEU A 70 7.85 16.20 0.41
C LEU A 70 9.01 15.78 1.32
N GLY A 71 10.09 15.24 0.76
CA GLY A 71 11.27 14.79 1.49
C GLY A 71 11.21 13.35 1.99
N TYR A 72 10.20 12.57 1.62
CA TYR A 72 10.08 11.16 1.99
C TYR A 72 10.97 10.26 1.14
N MET A 73 11.63 9.31 1.76
CA MET A 73 12.01 8.07 1.09
C MET A 73 10.75 7.26 0.78
N CYS A 74 10.72 6.62 -0.38
CA CYS A 74 9.56 5.83 -0.83
C CYS A 74 9.99 4.42 -1.15
N TYR A 75 9.38 3.44 -0.51
CA TYR A 75 9.62 2.05 -0.82
C TYR A 75 8.33 1.37 -1.30
N THR A 76 8.40 0.82 -2.51
CA THR A 76 7.35 -0.04 -3.07
C THR A 76 7.93 -1.42 -3.31
N PHE A 77 7.16 -2.48 -3.08
CA PHE A 77 7.67 -3.84 -3.03
C PHE A 77 6.67 -4.84 -3.60
N ASP A 78 7.14 -6.05 -3.85
CA ASP A 78 6.30 -7.18 -4.23
C ASP A 78 6.01 -8.05 -3.01
N PHE A 79 4.75 -8.17 -2.60
CA PHE A 79 4.39 -9.15 -1.59
C PHE A 79 4.81 -10.56 -2.05
N PRO A 80 5.58 -11.31 -1.25
CA PRO A 80 5.79 -12.72 -1.52
C PRO A 80 4.47 -13.48 -1.62
N CYS A 81 4.29 -14.21 -2.71
CA CYS A 81 3.04 -14.92 -3.08
C CYS A 81 1.83 -14.01 -3.38
N GLY A 82 1.96 -12.69 -3.33
CA GLY A 82 0.85 -11.74 -3.57
C GLY A 82 0.49 -11.54 -5.04
N SER A 83 1.33 -12.03 -5.97
CA SER A 83 1.14 -11.85 -7.41
C SER A 83 1.81 -12.95 -8.22
N VAL A 84 1.24 -13.28 -9.39
CA VAL A 84 1.89 -14.15 -10.38
C VAL A 84 3.13 -13.51 -11.03
N ASN A 85 3.29 -12.20 -10.88
CA ASN A 85 4.41 -11.42 -11.40
C ASN A 85 5.36 -10.94 -10.28
N SER A 86 5.20 -11.42 -9.05
CA SER A 86 6.07 -11.04 -7.93
C SER A 86 7.50 -11.48 -8.20
N ARG A 87 8.46 -10.60 -7.97
CA ARG A 87 9.89 -10.90 -7.96
C ARG A 87 10.35 -11.48 -6.62
N SER A 88 9.55 -11.32 -5.56
CA SER A 88 9.82 -11.91 -4.25
C SER A 88 9.61 -13.43 -4.26
N ASP A 89 8.37 -13.84 -4.45
CA ASP A 89 7.90 -15.22 -4.68
C ASP A 89 6.56 -15.08 -5.40
N ASN A 90 6.36 -15.78 -6.49
CA ASN A 90 5.16 -15.68 -7.33
C ASN A 90 4.19 -16.87 -7.18
N ASN A 91 4.41 -17.75 -6.23
CA ASN A 91 3.51 -18.87 -5.97
C ASN A 91 2.25 -18.44 -5.21
N THR A 92 1.26 -17.90 -5.93
CA THR A 92 0.01 -17.39 -5.38
C THR A 92 -0.86 -18.46 -4.68
N MET A 93 -0.57 -19.75 -4.86
CA MET A 93 -1.17 -20.81 -4.05
C MET A 93 -0.84 -20.70 -2.56
N ASN A 94 0.26 -20.01 -2.23
CA ASN A 94 0.69 -19.71 -0.86
C ASN A 94 0.33 -18.30 -0.39
N MET A 95 -0.53 -17.58 -1.13
CA MET A 95 -1.00 -16.25 -0.71
C MET A 95 -1.64 -16.30 0.68
N SER A 96 -1.36 -15.30 1.50
CA SER A 96 -1.80 -15.26 2.89
C SER A 96 -1.86 -13.80 3.37
N VAL A 97 -3.03 -13.34 3.81
CA VAL A 97 -3.20 -11.99 4.35
C VAL A 97 -2.30 -11.74 5.56
N PHE A 98 -2.22 -12.73 6.48
CA PHE A 98 -1.32 -12.63 7.64
C PHE A 98 0.15 -12.80 7.26
N GLY A 99 0.44 -13.49 6.13
CA GLY A 99 1.78 -13.54 5.55
C GLY A 99 2.20 -12.16 5.05
N GLU A 100 1.34 -11.49 4.28
CA GLU A 100 1.55 -10.14 3.77
C GLU A 100 1.68 -9.11 4.91
N GLN A 101 0.89 -9.26 5.97
CA GLN A 101 0.99 -8.42 7.17
C GLN A 101 2.38 -8.55 7.81
N ARG A 102 2.86 -9.78 8.07
CA ARG A 102 4.21 -10.00 8.63
C ARG A 102 5.33 -9.48 7.74
N ASP A 103 5.15 -9.56 6.41
CA ASP A 103 6.11 -9.00 5.47
C ASP A 103 6.15 -7.47 5.56
N LEU A 104 5.00 -6.83 5.66
CA LEU A 104 4.92 -5.37 5.81
C LEU A 104 5.48 -4.90 7.17
N GLU A 105 5.23 -5.64 8.25
CA GLU A 105 5.86 -5.38 9.56
C GLU A 105 7.38 -5.48 9.49
N ALA A 106 7.91 -6.51 8.83
CA ALA A 106 9.35 -6.67 8.64
C ALA A 106 9.96 -5.50 7.85
N ILE A 107 9.27 -5.00 6.84
CA ILE A 107 9.67 -3.82 6.07
C ILE A 107 9.70 -2.57 6.97
N VAL A 108 8.65 -2.34 7.76
CA VAL A 108 8.60 -1.21 8.72
C VAL A 108 9.79 -1.28 9.69
N ARG A 109 10.05 -2.43 10.29
CA ARG A 109 11.17 -2.62 11.22
C ARG A 109 12.53 -2.46 10.55
N TYR A 110 12.67 -2.92 9.30
CA TYR A 110 13.88 -2.70 8.51
C TYR A 110 14.16 -1.19 8.37
N PHE A 111 13.19 -0.40 7.91
CA PHE A 111 13.42 1.04 7.74
C PHE A 111 13.66 1.73 9.07
N ARG A 112 12.95 1.37 10.13
CA ARG A 112 13.19 1.93 11.47
C ARG A 112 14.58 1.61 12.04
N SER A 113 15.28 0.61 11.53
CA SER A 113 16.65 0.29 11.90
C SER A 113 17.71 1.06 11.10
N GLN A 114 17.32 1.76 10.02
CA GLN A 114 18.27 2.47 9.16
C GLN A 114 18.68 3.82 9.78
N PRO A 115 19.96 4.20 9.72
CA PRO A 115 20.47 5.41 10.37
C PRO A 115 19.96 6.70 9.73
N ASP A 116 19.59 6.67 8.46
CA ASP A 116 19.09 7.77 7.64
C ASP A 116 17.56 7.89 7.63
N VAL A 117 16.86 7.07 8.43
CA VAL A 117 15.40 7.13 8.57
C VAL A 117 15.00 7.91 9.82
N ASP A 118 14.05 8.84 9.64
CA ASP A 118 13.32 9.46 10.75
C ASP A 118 12.23 8.49 11.25
N THR A 119 12.53 7.75 12.30
CA THR A 119 11.65 6.72 12.87
C THR A 119 10.36 7.25 13.47
N ALA A 120 10.23 8.56 13.68
CA ALA A 120 9.00 9.19 14.12
C ALA A 120 8.01 9.41 12.96
N ASN A 121 8.46 9.30 11.72
CA ASN A 121 7.69 9.58 10.52
C ASN A 121 7.74 8.41 9.52
N VAL A 122 7.16 7.27 9.93
CA VAL A 122 6.93 6.09 9.06
C VAL A 122 5.48 6.05 8.64
N VAL A 123 5.22 6.13 7.34
CA VAL A 123 3.88 6.18 6.75
C VAL A 123 3.60 4.88 5.99
N LEU A 124 2.44 4.29 6.17
CA LEU A 124 1.93 3.21 5.33
C LEU A 124 0.92 3.75 4.32
N ILE A 125 1.08 3.37 3.06
CA ILE A 125 0.12 3.64 1.99
C ILE A 125 -0.30 2.29 1.43
N GLY A 126 -1.58 1.93 1.57
CA GLY A 126 -2.09 0.64 1.10
C GLY A 126 -3.22 0.78 0.09
N GLU A 127 -3.17 0.02 -0.98
CA GLU A 127 -4.17 -0.01 -2.03
C GLU A 127 -4.96 -1.33 -2.01
N SER A 128 -6.28 -1.28 -2.07
CA SER A 128 -7.13 -2.47 -2.16
C SER A 128 -6.79 -3.52 -1.08
N GLN A 129 -6.34 -4.74 -1.44
CA GLN A 129 -5.85 -5.75 -0.48
C GLN A 129 -4.67 -5.22 0.35
N GLY A 130 -3.72 -4.48 -0.26
CA GLY A 130 -2.65 -3.82 0.46
C GLY A 130 -3.17 -2.79 1.47
N GLY A 131 -4.35 -2.20 1.23
CA GLY A 131 -5.06 -1.34 2.17
C GLY A 131 -5.57 -2.11 3.39
N LEU A 132 -6.15 -3.30 3.19
CA LEU A 132 -6.50 -4.21 4.30
C LEU A 132 -5.25 -4.58 5.11
N VAL A 133 -4.18 -5.03 4.42
CA VAL A 133 -2.93 -5.45 5.07
C VAL A 133 -2.31 -4.28 5.85
N SER A 134 -2.28 -3.07 5.28
CA SER A 134 -1.76 -1.87 5.95
C SER A 134 -2.57 -1.48 7.18
N ALA A 135 -3.90 -1.62 7.12
CA ALA A 135 -4.78 -1.37 8.27
C ALA A 135 -4.52 -2.36 9.42
N LEU A 136 -4.37 -3.66 9.09
CA LEU A 136 -4.03 -4.69 10.08
C LEU A 136 -2.64 -4.48 10.66
N THR A 137 -1.64 -4.16 9.82
CA THR A 137 -0.28 -3.87 10.26
C THR A 137 -0.23 -2.67 11.21
N ALA A 138 -0.90 -1.56 10.85
CA ALA A 138 -0.95 -0.38 11.72
C ALA A 138 -1.64 -0.67 13.06
N ALA A 139 -2.64 -1.57 13.07
CA ALA A 139 -3.33 -2.01 14.29
C ALA A 139 -2.45 -2.89 15.19
N ASP A 140 -1.51 -3.68 14.61
CA ASP A 140 -0.63 -4.61 15.34
C ASP A 140 0.62 -3.91 15.87
N ILE A 141 1.19 -2.97 15.12
CA ILE A 141 2.37 -2.20 15.51
C ILE A 141 2.08 -0.68 15.57
N PRO A 142 1.07 -0.23 16.35
CA PRO A 142 0.54 1.13 16.26
C PRO A 142 1.54 2.23 16.63
N SER A 143 2.54 1.92 17.43
CA SER A 143 3.62 2.85 17.82
C SER A 143 4.72 2.98 16.76
N GLU A 144 4.74 2.11 15.75
CA GLU A 144 5.76 2.08 14.71
C GLU A 144 5.31 2.80 13.43
N VAL A 145 4.02 3.15 13.32
CA VAL A 145 3.39 3.82 12.17
C VAL A 145 2.89 5.20 12.58
N SER A 146 3.36 6.25 11.91
CA SER A 146 2.99 7.63 12.24
C SER A 146 1.70 8.08 11.56
N ARG A 147 1.47 7.66 10.32
CA ARG A 147 0.26 7.96 9.53
C ARG A 147 -0.12 6.77 8.67
N LEU A 148 -1.41 6.61 8.40
CA LEU A 148 -1.95 5.55 7.56
C LEU A 148 -2.78 6.14 6.42
N ILE A 149 -2.49 5.73 5.19
CA ILE A 149 -3.21 6.15 3.99
C ILE A 149 -3.76 4.90 3.31
N LEU A 150 -5.06 4.86 3.10
CA LEU A 150 -5.79 3.72 2.56
C LEU A 150 -6.53 4.14 1.28
N CYS A 151 -6.07 3.65 0.15
CA CYS A 151 -6.73 3.87 -1.13
C CYS A 151 -7.65 2.68 -1.44
N TYR A 152 -8.96 2.94 -1.53
CA TYR A 152 -9.99 1.91 -1.79
C TYR A 152 -9.72 0.61 -1.02
N PRO A 153 -9.57 0.65 0.33
CA PRO A 153 -9.10 -0.49 1.12
C PRO A 153 -10.10 -1.65 1.09
N ALA A 154 -9.64 -2.84 0.72
CA ALA A 154 -10.50 -4.01 0.58
C ALA A 154 -10.81 -4.68 1.93
N LEU A 155 -11.37 -3.91 2.87
CA LEU A 155 -11.80 -4.40 4.19
C LEU A 155 -12.94 -5.41 4.10
N CYS A 156 -13.64 -5.46 2.95
CA CYS A 156 -14.71 -6.39 2.62
C CYS A 156 -14.21 -7.80 2.26
N ILE A 157 -12.91 -8.05 2.13
CA ILE A 157 -12.39 -9.37 1.71
C ILE A 157 -12.98 -10.51 2.55
N PRO A 158 -12.99 -10.47 3.90
CA PRO A 158 -13.57 -11.54 4.69
C PRO A 158 -15.07 -11.74 4.43
N ASP A 159 -15.84 -10.67 4.39
CA ASP A 159 -17.29 -10.75 4.18
C ASP A 159 -17.63 -11.31 2.79
N ASN A 160 -16.89 -10.89 1.75
CA ASN A 160 -17.08 -11.37 0.38
C ASN A 160 -16.81 -12.87 0.26
N TRP A 161 -15.73 -13.37 0.86
CA TRP A 161 -15.40 -14.79 0.81
C TRP A 161 -16.26 -15.63 1.72
N ASN A 162 -16.64 -15.13 2.91
CA ASN A 162 -17.57 -15.82 3.82
C ASN A 162 -18.99 -15.90 3.26
N SER A 163 -19.40 -14.94 2.43
CA SER A 163 -20.68 -15.04 1.72
C SER A 163 -20.68 -16.16 0.67
N ARG A 164 -19.52 -16.46 0.08
CA ARG A 164 -19.33 -17.51 -0.92
C ARG A 164 -19.08 -18.88 -0.29
N TYR A 165 -18.26 -18.96 0.75
CA TYR A 165 -17.91 -20.18 1.47
C TYR A 165 -18.33 -20.04 2.92
N LYS A 166 -19.54 -20.50 3.24
CA LYS A 166 -20.14 -20.32 4.57
C LYS A 166 -19.49 -21.20 5.64
N VAL A 167 -18.95 -22.33 5.24
CA VAL A 167 -18.23 -23.26 6.11
C VAL A 167 -16.88 -23.64 5.49
N LEU A 168 -15.89 -23.92 6.32
CA LEU A 168 -14.54 -24.25 5.88
C LEU A 168 -14.49 -25.44 4.91
N ALA A 169 -15.36 -26.44 5.13
CA ALA A 169 -15.42 -27.63 4.29
C ALA A 169 -15.83 -27.35 2.83
N ASP A 170 -16.44 -26.20 2.57
CA ASP A 170 -16.84 -25.78 1.21
C ASP A 170 -15.70 -25.07 0.46
N ILE A 171 -14.59 -24.76 1.15
CA ILE A 171 -13.45 -24.09 0.54
C ILE A 171 -12.65 -25.11 -0.28
N PRO A 172 -12.52 -24.92 -1.60
CA PRO A 172 -11.76 -25.84 -2.43
C PRO A 172 -10.24 -25.68 -2.19
N ASP A 173 -9.46 -26.71 -2.49
CA ASP A 173 -7.99 -26.66 -2.42
C ASP A 173 -7.40 -25.54 -3.29
N THR A 174 -8.08 -25.24 -4.40
CA THR A 174 -7.68 -24.18 -5.34
C THR A 174 -8.91 -23.43 -5.83
N THR A 175 -8.82 -22.11 -5.80
CA THR A 175 -9.81 -21.19 -6.40
C THR A 175 -9.10 -20.24 -7.35
N ARG A 176 -9.83 -19.67 -8.32
CA ARG A 176 -9.31 -18.63 -9.19
C ARG A 176 -10.07 -17.31 -8.98
N LEU A 177 -9.33 -16.23 -8.77
CA LEU A 177 -9.85 -14.88 -8.81
C LEU A 177 -9.16 -14.15 -9.96
N TRP A 178 -9.93 -13.65 -10.95
CA TRP A 178 -9.42 -13.00 -12.15
C TRP A 178 -8.26 -13.77 -12.83
N ASN A 179 -8.45 -15.10 -12.97
CA ASN A 179 -7.48 -16.06 -13.51
C ASN A 179 -6.23 -16.31 -12.65
N VAL A 180 -6.07 -15.67 -11.51
CA VAL A 180 -4.98 -15.94 -10.56
C VAL A 180 -5.37 -17.14 -9.69
N PRO A 181 -4.56 -18.24 -9.66
CA PRO A 181 -4.83 -19.37 -8.78
C PRO A 181 -4.50 -19.00 -7.34
N MET A 182 -5.34 -19.41 -6.41
CA MET A 182 -5.20 -19.19 -4.97
C MET A 182 -5.45 -20.50 -4.22
N GLY A 183 -4.62 -20.78 -3.23
CA GLY A 183 -4.76 -21.97 -2.40
C GLY A 183 -5.75 -21.80 -1.26
N HIS A 184 -6.14 -22.92 -0.66
CA HIS A 184 -7.09 -23.02 0.46
C HIS A 184 -6.75 -22.09 1.62
N ARG A 185 -5.46 -21.97 1.95
CA ARG A 185 -4.97 -21.19 3.09
C ARG A 185 -5.46 -19.75 3.13
N PHE A 186 -5.50 -19.06 1.98
CA PHE A 186 -5.99 -17.68 1.92
C PHE A 186 -7.43 -17.59 2.44
N PHE A 187 -8.30 -18.50 1.99
CA PHE A 187 -9.72 -18.50 2.34
C PHE A 187 -9.96 -18.91 3.78
N GLU A 188 -9.19 -19.87 4.29
CA GLU A 188 -9.23 -20.28 5.69
C GLU A 188 -8.84 -19.11 6.62
N GLU A 189 -7.76 -18.38 6.30
CA GLU A 189 -7.33 -17.21 7.09
C GLU A 189 -8.39 -16.10 7.09
N VAL A 190 -8.95 -15.76 5.93
CA VAL A 190 -9.95 -14.68 5.84
C VAL A 190 -11.30 -15.09 6.44
N HIS A 191 -11.58 -16.38 6.58
CA HIS A 191 -12.82 -16.87 7.22
C HIS A 191 -12.94 -16.37 8.67
N TYR A 192 -11.85 -16.32 9.39
CA TYR A 192 -11.79 -15.85 10.78
C TYR A 192 -11.42 -14.38 10.94
N LEU A 193 -10.99 -13.73 9.86
CA LEU A 193 -10.53 -12.36 9.90
C LEU A 193 -11.70 -11.39 10.06
N LYS A 194 -11.61 -10.51 11.05
CA LYS A 194 -12.58 -9.44 11.33
C LYS A 194 -11.86 -8.09 11.40
N PRO A 195 -11.60 -7.44 10.27
CA PRO A 195 -10.80 -6.20 10.24
C PRO A 195 -11.39 -5.13 11.15
N PHE A 196 -12.70 -4.98 11.14
CA PHE A 196 -13.41 -3.98 11.92
C PHE A 196 -13.40 -4.21 13.45
N ASP A 197 -12.96 -5.38 13.93
CA ASP A 197 -12.78 -5.64 15.35
C ASP A 197 -11.39 -5.21 15.87
N VAL A 198 -10.48 -4.82 14.97
CA VAL A 198 -9.08 -4.58 15.34
C VAL A 198 -8.50 -3.27 14.81
N ILE A 199 -8.98 -2.71 13.70
CA ILE A 199 -8.37 -1.53 13.05
C ILE A 199 -8.37 -0.29 13.93
N ASP A 200 -9.30 -0.17 14.87
CA ASP A 200 -9.39 0.93 15.83
C ASP A 200 -8.27 0.92 16.89
N ARG A 201 -7.46 -0.15 16.97
CA ARG A 201 -6.26 -0.18 17.81
C ARG A 201 -5.23 0.83 17.35
N TYR A 202 -5.19 1.12 16.06
CA TYR A 202 -4.39 2.23 15.54
C TYR A 202 -5.04 3.58 15.91
N LYS A 203 -4.29 4.45 16.60
CA LYS A 203 -4.79 5.73 17.12
C LYS A 203 -4.21 6.95 16.41
N GLY A 204 -3.30 6.74 15.46
CA GLY A 204 -2.73 7.80 14.63
C GLY A 204 -3.69 8.27 13.54
N PRO A 205 -3.30 9.35 12.81
CA PRO A 205 -4.11 9.91 11.73
C PRO A 205 -4.27 8.95 10.55
N VAL A 206 -5.48 8.90 9.98
CA VAL A 206 -5.84 8.05 8.84
C VAL A 206 -6.48 8.88 7.73
N LEU A 207 -5.98 8.69 6.50
CA LEU A 207 -6.65 9.18 5.29
C LEU A 207 -7.18 7.97 4.51
N ILE A 208 -8.48 7.98 4.22
CA ILE A 208 -9.09 7.02 3.30
C ILE A 208 -9.48 7.75 2.02
N ILE A 209 -9.12 7.19 0.85
CA ILE A 209 -9.47 7.73 -0.47
C ILE A 209 -10.27 6.66 -1.21
N GLN A 210 -11.49 6.99 -1.65
CA GLN A 210 -12.42 6.04 -2.25
C GLN A 210 -13.12 6.65 -3.47
N GLY A 211 -13.26 5.89 -4.54
CA GLY A 211 -14.08 6.26 -5.69
C GLY A 211 -15.58 5.99 -5.43
N ASP A 212 -16.47 6.91 -5.82
CA ASP A 212 -17.92 6.72 -5.62
C ASP A 212 -18.57 5.74 -6.61
N LYS A 213 -17.83 5.28 -7.62
CA LYS A 213 -18.24 4.25 -8.59
C LYS A 213 -17.47 2.95 -8.44
N ASP A 214 -16.76 2.76 -7.33
CA ASP A 214 -16.10 1.51 -7.04
C ASP A 214 -17.12 0.38 -6.87
N ARG A 215 -17.00 -0.67 -7.70
CA ARG A 215 -17.87 -1.85 -7.70
C ARG A 215 -17.24 -3.08 -7.05
N ILE A 216 -15.99 -2.94 -6.58
CA ILE A 216 -15.23 -4.02 -5.95
C ILE A 216 -15.22 -3.85 -4.44
N VAL A 217 -14.95 -2.61 -3.98
CA VAL A 217 -14.95 -2.25 -2.56
C VAL A 217 -16.09 -1.26 -2.29
N SER A 218 -16.92 -1.58 -1.31
CA SER A 218 -18.05 -0.74 -0.94
C SER A 218 -17.60 0.57 -0.28
N MET A 219 -18.24 1.67 -0.67
CA MET A 219 -18.10 2.96 0.00
C MET A 219 -18.51 2.85 1.49
N ASP A 220 -19.45 1.96 1.82
CA ASP A 220 -19.93 1.79 3.19
C ASP A 220 -18.86 1.21 4.11
N ASP A 221 -17.97 0.35 3.57
CA ASP A 221 -16.81 -0.15 4.33
C ASP A 221 -15.83 0.97 4.66
N SER A 222 -15.56 1.87 3.71
CA SER A 222 -14.72 3.04 3.94
C SER A 222 -15.36 4.00 4.95
N ARG A 223 -16.67 4.25 4.87
CA ARG A 223 -17.41 5.06 5.87
C ARG A 223 -17.37 4.43 7.26
N ARG A 224 -17.58 3.10 7.33
CA ARG A 224 -17.48 2.35 8.58
C ARG A 224 -16.08 2.46 9.18
N ALA A 225 -15.03 2.30 8.38
CA ALA A 225 -13.65 2.43 8.85
C ALA A 225 -13.37 3.83 9.41
N VAL A 226 -13.79 4.90 8.72
CA VAL A 226 -13.65 6.29 9.22
C VAL A 226 -14.33 6.47 10.57
N ALA A 227 -15.52 5.90 10.75
CA ALA A 227 -16.26 6.00 12.01
C ALA A 227 -15.59 5.25 13.18
N MET A 228 -14.72 4.30 12.90
CA MET A 228 -14.02 3.50 13.91
C MET A 228 -12.67 4.09 14.33
N TYR A 229 -11.93 4.69 13.40
CA TYR A 229 -10.66 5.32 13.72
C TYR A 229 -10.86 6.56 14.58
N ARG A 230 -9.93 6.80 15.49
CA ARG A 230 -9.97 7.98 16.37
C ARG A 230 -9.85 9.30 15.61
N GLU A 231 -9.00 9.31 14.58
CA GLU A 231 -8.71 10.49 13.74
C GLU A 231 -8.63 10.03 12.29
N ALA A 232 -9.74 10.14 11.57
CA ALA A 232 -9.79 9.73 10.17
C ALA A 232 -10.57 10.71 9.31
N ARG A 233 -10.18 10.82 8.05
CA ARG A 233 -10.95 11.53 7.03
C ARG A 233 -11.15 10.65 5.81
N LEU A 234 -12.30 10.80 5.15
CA LEU A 234 -12.62 10.18 3.88
C LEU A 234 -12.61 11.24 2.79
N HIS A 235 -11.80 11.03 1.77
CA HIS A 235 -11.89 11.77 0.52
C HIS A 235 -12.55 10.90 -0.55
N VAL A 236 -13.60 11.43 -1.19
CA VAL A 236 -14.36 10.72 -2.21
C VAL A 236 -14.04 11.31 -3.58
N ILE A 237 -13.41 10.51 -4.45
CA ILE A 237 -13.16 10.92 -5.83
C ILE A 237 -14.40 10.60 -6.66
N LYS A 238 -15.05 11.66 -7.14
CA LYS A 238 -16.30 11.56 -7.87
C LYS A 238 -16.10 10.93 -9.25
N GLY A 239 -16.89 9.91 -9.55
CA GLY A 239 -16.85 9.19 -10.82
C GLY A 239 -15.79 8.08 -10.88
N ALA A 240 -14.86 8.03 -9.92
CA ALA A 240 -13.80 7.04 -9.91
C ALA A 240 -14.31 5.63 -9.54
N GLY A 241 -13.73 4.61 -10.19
CA GLY A 241 -13.94 3.20 -9.89
C GLY A 241 -12.88 2.64 -8.93
N HIS A 242 -12.64 1.32 -9.02
CA HIS A 242 -11.58 0.66 -8.28
C HIS A 242 -10.22 0.87 -8.96
N GLY A 243 -9.29 1.49 -8.27
CA GLY A 243 -7.99 1.90 -8.82
C GLY A 243 -8.05 3.25 -9.54
N PHE A 244 -7.17 4.16 -9.16
CA PHE A 244 -7.14 5.51 -9.72
C PHE A 244 -6.19 5.61 -10.90
N ARG A 245 -6.56 6.42 -11.91
CA ARG A 245 -5.74 6.66 -13.11
C ARG A 245 -5.90 8.11 -13.57
N GLY A 246 -4.89 8.64 -14.25
CA GLY A 246 -4.94 9.97 -14.82
C GLY A 246 -5.32 11.05 -13.80
N ALA A 247 -6.42 11.77 -14.02
CA ALA A 247 -6.89 12.84 -13.13
C ALA A 247 -7.28 12.33 -11.73
N GLU A 248 -7.85 11.13 -11.62
CA GLU A 248 -8.20 10.51 -10.35
C GLU A 248 -6.94 10.23 -9.50
N GLN A 249 -5.88 9.73 -10.14
CA GLN A 249 -4.59 9.52 -9.48
C GLN A 249 -3.98 10.85 -9.04
N GLN A 250 -4.07 11.89 -9.86
CA GLN A 250 -3.57 13.21 -9.51
C GLN A 250 -4.32 13.79 -8.30
N GLU A 251 -5.66 13.69 -8.28
CA GLU A 251 -6.49 14.11 -7.14
C GLU A 251 -6.12 13.34 -5.87
N ALA A 252 -5.94 12.01 -5.96
CA ALA A 252 -5.50 11.20 -4.82
C ALA A 252 -4.13 11.66 -4.27
N LEU A 253 -3.17 11.93 -5.15
CA LEU A 253 -1.83 12.42 -4.78
C LEU A 253 -1.87 13.82 -4.13
N GLU A 254 -2.78 14.69 -4.57
CA GLU A 254 -3.00 15.99 -3.93
C GLU A 254 -3.52 15.82 -2.49
N GLN A 255 -4.49 14.94 -2.27
CA GLN A 255 -5.00 14.63 -0.93
C GLN A 255 -3.93 14.02 -0.01
N ILE A 256 -3.09 13.14 -0.55
CA ILE A 256 -1.94 12.57 0.16
C ILE A 256 -0.94 13.66 0.53
N ARG A 257 -0.59 14.54 -0.42
CA ARG A 257 0.29 15.68 -0.18
C ARG A 257 -0.21 16.56 0.95
N ASP A 258 -1.50 16.88 0.97
CA ASP A 258 -2.09 17.75 2.00
C ASP A 258 -2.20 17.05 3.35
N PHE A 259 -2.33 15.73 3.38
CA PHE A 259 -2.36 14.95 4.61
C PHE A 259 -0.98 14.79 5.25
N LEU A 260 0.08 14.85 4.45
CA LEU A 260 1.46 14.65 4.91
C LEU A 260 2.18 15.95 5.29
N LYS A 261 1.66 17.12 4.95
CA LYS A 261 2.13 18.42 5.42
C LYS A 261 1.77 18.63 6.89
#